data_033c35a03399807a21b9799068466078
#
_entry.id   033c35a03399807a21b9799068466078
#
_cell.length_a   1.000
_cell.length_b   1.000
_cell.length_c   1.000
_cell.angle_alpha   90.00
_cell.angle_beta   90.00
_cell.angle_gamma   90.00
#
_symmetry.space_group_name_H-M   'P 1'
#
loop_
_entity.id
_entity.type
_entity.pdbx_description
1 polymer ?
#
loop_
_entity_poly.entity_id
_entity_poly.type
_entity_poly.pdbx_seq_one_letter_code
_entity_poly.pdbx_strand_id
1 'polypeptide(L)'
;QYIYRSNTILERQDTYMKFYAGLDVGGTSGRVKFSTEDKTLIGEYLGEGCAFNTEGYEIGREKYRKLMDAALSKYELKSSDCLGICIAASGIDSKEQEMQMRSIFEEMGFAKERILAVNDCELFLYLSKGPVLVTISGTGSICYGRNEAGEVFRTGGWNHVLSDEGSAYDIGLQTFKAYADWLDGRINCPILAKKIA
;
A
#
# COMPACT_ATOMS: atom_id res chain seq x y z
N GLN A 1 -14.33 66.40 -3.26
CA GLN A 1 -13.25 65.49 -3.78
C GLN A 1 -13.67 64.08 -3.41
N TYR A 2 -14.23 63.34 -4.40
CA TYR A 2 -14.62 61.94 -4.22
C TYR A 2 -13.46 61.07 -4.72
N ILE A 3 -12.87 60.27 -3.80
CA ILE A 3 -11.85 59.28 -4.15
C ILE A 3 -12.62 57.95 -4.39
N TYR A 4 -12.76 57.57 -5.65
CA TYR A 4 -13.17 56.22 -6.03
C TYR A 4 -12.01 55.26 -5.76
N ARG A 5 -12.15 54.38 -4.78
CA ARG A 5 -11.30 53.19 -4.68
C ARG A 5 -11.91 52.10 -5.58
N SER A 6 -11.26 51.76 -6.64
CA SER A 6 -11.58 50.60 -7.47
C SER A 6 -11.30 49.33 -6.65
N ASN A 7 -12.35 48.66 -6.19
CA ASN A 7 -12.28 47.30 -5.73
C ASN A 7 -12.08 46.38 -6.95
N THR A 8 -10.85 46.16 -7.34
CA THR A 8 -10.51 45.06 -8.22
C THR A 8 -10.61 43.80 -7.38
N ILE A 9 -11.73 43.09 -7.48
CA ILE A 9 -11.84 41.68 -7.02
C ILE A 9 -10.87 40.95 -7.92
N LEU A 10 -9.69 40.62 -7.38
CA LEU A 10 -8.83 39.60 -7.96
C LEU A 10 -9.61 38.27 -7.91
N GLU A 11 -10.21 37.90 -9.03
CA GLU A 11 -10.68 36.55 -9.23
C GLU A 11 -9.48 35.64 -8.91
N ARG A 12 -9.55 34.88 -7.82
CA ARG A 12 -8.65 33.73 -7.61
C ARG A 12 -8.85 32.88 -8.85
N GLN A 13 -7.89 32.88 -9.76
CA GLN A 13 -7.76 31.79 -10.71
C GLN A 13 -7.58 30.53 -9.86
N ASP A 14 -8.64 29.75 -9.74
CA ASP A 14 -8.58 28.37 -9.22
C ASP A 14 -7.66 27.59 -10.18
N THR A 15 -6.37 27.67 -9.93
CA THR A 15 -5.38 26.90 -10.67
C THR A 15 -5.54 25.47 -10.17
N TYR A 16 -6.39 24.68 -10.83
CA TYR A 16 -6.59 23.27 -10.53
C TYR A 16 -5.27 22.53 -10.73
N MET A 17 -4.66 22.13 -9.63
CA MET A 17 -3.40 21.39 -9.68
C MET A 17 -3.68 19.95 -10.05
N LYS A 18 -3.30 19.55 -11.26
CA LYS A 18 -3.34 18.15 -11.68
C LYS A 18 -2.26 17.35 -10.93
N PHE A 19 -2.61 16.15 -10.49
CA PHE A 19 -1.71 15.33 -9.67
C PHE A 19 -1.91 13.85 -9.89
N TYR A 20 -0.90 13.07 -9.48
CA TYR A 20 -0.98 11.63 -9.27
C TYR A 20 -0.99 11.32 -7.77
N ALA A 21 -1.70 10.25 -7.40
CA ALA A 21 -1.75 9.76 -6.03
C ALA A 21 -1.24 8.32 -5.94
N GLY A 22 -0.47 8.03 -4.90
CA GLY A 22 -0.05 6.67 -4.55
C GLY A 22 -0.35 6.40 -3.09
N LEU A 23 -1.00 5.26 -2.82
CA LEU A 23 -1.28 4.76 -1.48
C LEU A 23 -0.51 3.47 -1.25
N ASP A 24 0.10 3.39 -0.08
CA ASP A 24 0.72 2.17 0.48
C ASP A 24 0.08 1.93 1.85
N VAL A 25 -0.76 0.92 1.95
CA VAL A 25 -1.59 0.68 3.15
C VAL A 25 -1.41 -0.74 3.64
N GLY A 26 -0.69 -0.85 4.76
CA GLY A 26 -0.58 -2.08 5.53
C GLY A 26 -1.57 -2.13 6.70
N GLY A 27 -1.54 -3.23 7.47
CA GLY A 27 -2.46 -3.41 8.60
C GLY A 27 -2.31 -2.37 9.73
N THR A 28 -1.13 -1.78 9.91
CA THR A 28 -0.83 -0.86 11.02
C THR A 28 -0.74 0.60 10.63
N SER A 29 -0.34 0.89 9.40
CA SER A 29 -0.14 2.25 8.91
C SER A 29 -0.53 2.38 7.45
N GLY A 30 -1.02 3.58 7.08
CA GLY A 30 -1.29 3.97 5.71
C GLY A 30 -0.47 5.20 5.32
N ARG A 31 0.02 5.21 4.10
CA ARG A 31 0.80 6.30 3.53
C ARG A 31 0.18 6.73 2.22
N VAL A 32 -0.01 8.04 2.06
CA VAL A 32 -0.48 8.66 0.82
C VAL A 32 0.59 9.62 0.33
N LYS A 33 0.97 9.53 -0.95
CA LYS A 33 1.87 10.48 -1.60
C LYS A 33 1.18 11.10 -2.81
N PHE A 34 1.43 12.38 -3.00
CA PHE A 34 0.96 13.13 -4.17
C PHE A 34 2.15 13.67 -4.94
N SER A 35 2.07 13.62 -6.26
CA SER A 35 3.05 14.22 -7.17
C SER A 35 2.37 14.98 -8.29
N THR A 36 3.04 15.99 -8.81
CA THR A 36 2.64 16.72 -10.01
C THR A 36 2.80 15.85 -11.26
N GLU A 37 2.38 16.38 -12.43
CA GLU A 37 2.53 15.70 -13.73
C GLU A 37 4.00 15.45 -14.09
N ASP A 38 4.91 16.35 -13.72
CA ASP A 38 6.35 16.22 -13.91
C ASP A 38 7.04 15.35 -12.84
N LYS A 39 6.25 14.66 -12.00
CA LYS A 39 6.69 13.76 -10.93
C LYS A 39 7.40 14.44 -9.74
N THR A 40 7.25 15.75 -9.59
CA THR A 40 7.70 16.46 -8.40
C THR A 40 6.77 16.11 -7.22
N LEU A 41 7.35 15.76 -6.07
CA LEU A 41 6.58 15.43 -4.87
C LEU A 41 5.85 16.68 -4.35
N ILE A 42 4.51 16.61 -4.26
CA ILE A 42 3.68 17.63 -3.60
C ILE A 42 3.75 17.44 -2.09
N GLY A 43 3.59 16.20 -1.63
CA GLY A 43 3.68 15.89 -0.22
C GLY A 43 3.30 14.46 0.14
N GLU A 44 3.40 14.18 1.44
CA GLU A 44 3.12 12.88 2.04
C GLU A 44 2.21 13.05 3.26
N TYR A 45 1.23 12.14 3.38
CA TYR A 45 0.37 12.01 4.54
C TYR A 45 0.49 10.60 5.12
N LEU A 46 0.65 10.52 6.44
CA LEU A 46 0.68 9.28 7.19
C LEU A 46 -0.57 9.19 8.07
N GLY A 47 -1.20 8.03 8.08
CA GLY A 47 -2.39 7.78 8.87
C GLY A 47 -2.49 6.33 9.31
N GLU A 48 -3.66 5.98 9.81
CA GLU A 48 -3.98 4.62 10.25
C GLU A 48 -4.00 3.65 9.08
N GLY A 49 -3.52 2.42 9.31
CA GLY A 49 -3.59 1.32 8.35
C GLY A 49 -4.93 0.61 8.38
N CYS A 50 -5.09 -0.32 7.44
CA CYS A 50 -6.24 -1.19 7.35
C CYS A 50 -5.84 -2.53 6.74
N ALA A 51 -6.08 -3.61 7.47
CA ALA A 51 -5.97 -4.97 6.95
C ALA A 51 -7.31 -5.34 6.30
N PHE A 52 -7.50 -4.95 5.05
CA PHE A 52 -8.78 -5.02 4.34
C PHE A 52 -9.42 -6.41 4.35
N ASN A 53 -8.62 -7.48 4.23
CA ASN A 53 -9.06 -8.86 4.23
C ASN A 53 -9.53 -9.38 5.60
N THR A 54 -9.08 -8.77 6.71
CA THR A 54 -9.43 -9.19 8.08
C THR A 54 -10.44 -8.29 8.75
N GLU A 55 -10.43 -6.99 8.46
CA GLU A 55 -11.35 -6.02 9.04
C GLU A 55 -12.69 -5.95 8.29
N GLY A 56 -12.71 -6.39 7.03
CA GLY A 56 -13.90 -6.42 6.20
C GLY A 56 -14.19 -5.10 5.47
N TYR A 57 -15.14 -5.16 4.52
CA TYR A 57 -15.40 -4.08 3.57
C TYR A 57 -15.83 -2.76 4.24
N GLU A 58 -16.78 -2.80 5.17
CA GLU A 58 -17.34 -1.57 5.75
C GLU A 58 -16.32 -0.79 6.58
N ILE A 59 -15.54 -1.49 7.41
CA ILE A 59 -14.47 -0.87 8.20
C ILE A 59 -13.37 -0.35 7.29
N GLY A 60 -12.98 -1.15 6.30
CA GLY A 60 -12.00 -0.75 5.30
C GLY A 60 -12.43 0.50 4.54
N ARG A 61 -13.68 0.53 4.05
CA ARG A 61 -14.26 1.68 3.34
C ARG A 61 -14.16 2.96 4.17
N GLU A 62 -14.52 2.91 5.45
CA GLU A 62 -14.42 4.06 6.34
C GLU A 62 -12.97 4.52 6.54
N LYS A 63 -12.04 3.59 6.81
CA LYS A 63 -10.63 3.89 7.04
C LYS A 63 -9.95 4.49 5.80
N TYR A 64 -10.17 3.89 4.62
CA TYR A 64 -9.60 4.42 3.37
C TYR A 64 -10.14 5.80 3.01
N ARG A 65 -11.44 6.03 3.20
CA ARG A 65 -12.05 7.36 3.02
C ARG A 65 -11.43 8.37 3.95
N LYS A 66 -11.37 8.08 5.25
CA LYS A 66 -10.77 8.97 6.26
C LYS A 66 -9.31 9.31 5.95
N LEU A 67 -8.51 8.30 5.57
CA LEU A 67 -7.12 8.49 5.20
C LEU A 67 -6.97 9.42 4.00
N MET A 68 -7.73 9.16 2.93
CA MET A 68 -7.63 9.93 1.69
C MET A 68 -8.23 11.33 1.83
N ASP A 69 -9.38 11.50 2.48
CA ASP A 69 -10.00 12.81 2.72
C ASP A 69 -9.07 13.71 3.53
N ALA A 70 -8.43 13.17 4.57
CA ALA A 70 -7.45 13.92 5.37
C ALA A 70 -6.22 14.31 4.54
N ALA A 71 -5.74 13.40 3.67
CA ALA A 71 -4.61 13.67 2.79
C ALA A 71 -4.94 14.74 1.74
N LEU A 72 -6.09 14.63 1.07
CA LEU A 72 -6.54 15.63 0.08
C LEU A 72 -6.75 17.00 0.73
N SER A 73 -7.38 17.03 1.90
CA SER A 73 -7.63 18.27 2.65
C SER A 73 -6.33 18.97 3.06
N LYS A 74 -5.33 18.21 3.51
CA LYS A 74 -4.01 18.76 3.92
C LYS A 74 -3.30 19.51 2.80
N TYR A 75 -3.47 19.08 1.55
CA TYR A 75 -2.80 19.65 0.39
C TYR A 75 -3.74 20.45 -0.53
N GLU A 76 -4.98 20.70 -0.09
CA GLU A 76 -6.02 21.43 -0.82
C GLU A 76 -6.28 20.85 -2.23
N LEU A 77 -6.20 19.51 -2.36
CA LEU A 77 -6.40 18.77 -3.61
C LEU A 77 -7.84 18.28 -3.74
N LYS A 78 -8.31 18.12 -4.97
CA LYS A 78 -9.64 17.57 -5.30
C LYS A 78 -9.49 16.25 -6.05
N SER A 79 -10.23 15.21 -5.68
CA SER A 79 -10.21 13.91 -6.37
C SER A 79 -10.46 14.00 -7.87
N SER A 80 -11.32 14.92 -8.30
CA SER A 80 -11.61 15.21 -9.73
C SER A 80 -10.39 15.65 -10.56
N ASP A 81 -9.37 16.20 -9.90
CA ASP A 81 -8.15 16.69 -10.54
C ASP A 81 -7.04 15.63 -10.61
N CYS A 82 -7.29 14.44 -10.02
CA CYS A 82 -6.35 13.33 -10.04
C CYS A 82 -6.23 12.73 -11.45
N LEU A 83 -5.00 12.65 -11.95
CA LEU A 83 -4.68 12.06 -13.26
C LEU A 83 -4.56 10.55 -13.21
N GLY A 84 -4.26 10.01 -12.04
CA GLY A 84 -4.16 8.57 -11.78
C GLY A 84 -3.87 8.31 -10.32
N ILE A 85 -4.51 7.28 -9.80
CA ILE A 85 -4.32 6.84 -8.43
C ILE A 85 -3.97 5.35 -8.40
N CYS A 86 -2.93 5.02 -7.65
CA CYS A 86 -2.54 3.64 -7.37
C CYS A 86 -2.73 3.34 -5.88
N ILE A 87 -3.53 2.33 -5.59
CA ILE A 87 -3.75 1.81 -4.24
C ILE A 87 -3.05 0.47 -4.13
N ALA A 88 -1.92 0.43 -3.44
CA ALA A 88 -1.21 -0.78 -3.07
C ALA A 88 -1.58 -1.11 -1.62
N ALA A 89 -2.29 -2.19 -1.41
CA ALA A 89 -2.80 -2.51 -0.09
C ALA A 89 -2.66 -3.99 0.25
N SER A 90 -2.23 -4.29 1.47
CA SER A 90 -2.28 -5.65 1.98
C SER A 90 -3.74 -6.08 2.11
N GLY A 91 -4.04 -7.33 1.70
CA GLY A 91 -5.40 -7.86 1.73
C GLY A 91 -6.23 -7.60 0.47
N ILE A 92 -5.62 -7.13 -0.64
CA ILE A 92 -6.20 -7.24 -1.98
C ILE A 92 -5.67 -8.54 -2.60
N ASP A 93 -6.35 -9.65 -2.31
CA ASP A 93 -5.93 -11.00 -2.69
C ASP A 93 -6.86 -11.65 -3.70
N SER A 94 -7.95 -10.98 -4.06
CA SER A 94 -8.95 -11.46 -5.01
C SER A 94 -9.49 -10.35 -5.91
N LYS A 95 -10.08 -10.75 -7.05
CA LYS A 95 -10.73 -9.82 -7.98
C LYS A 95 -11.91 -9.08 -7.33
N GLU A 96 -12.59 -9.73 -6.40
CA GLU A 96 -13.68 -9.12 -5.65
C GLU A 96 -13.17 -7.97 -4.77
N GLN A 97 -12.09 -8.22 -4.01
CA GLN A 97 -11.46 -7.20 -3.15
C GLN A 97 -10.88 -6.04 -3.97
N GLU A 98 -10.29 -6.32 -5.15
CA GLU A 98 -9.87 -5.28 -6.08
C GLU A 98 -11.05 -4.39 -6.49
N MET A 99 -12.18 -5.00 -6.89
CA MET A 99 -13.37 -4.26 -7.30
C MET A 99 -13.98 -3.45 -6.14
N GLN A 100 -14.02 -4.02 -4.94
CA GLN A 100 -14.46 -3.32 -3.74
C GLN A 100 -13.57 -2.11 -3.43
N MET A 101 -12.24 -2.27 -3.49
CA MET A 101 -11.31 -1.16 -3.28
C MET A 101 -11.50 -0.06 -4.32
N ARG A 102 -11.64 -0.41 -5.59
CA ARG A 102 -11.90 0.57 -6.66
C ARG A 102 -13.19 1.34 -6.42
N SER A 103 -14.28 0.66 -5.99
CA SER A 103 -15.56 1.32 -5.75
C SER A 103 -15.49 2.37 -4.63
N ILE A 104 -14.67 2.15 -3.59
CA ILE A 104 -14.45 3.12 -2.53
C ILE A 104 -13.91 4.45 -3.10
N PHE A 105 -12.93 4.37 -4.00
CA PHE A 105 -12.33 5.57 -4.59
C PHE A 105 -13.21 6.19 -5.69
N GLU A 106 -13.98 5.38 -6.44
CA GLU A 106 -15.01 5.89 -7.36
C GLU A 106 -16.05 6.73 -6.60
N GLU A 107 -16.54 6.27 -5.44
CA GLU A 107 -17.45 7.02 -4.57
C GLU A 107 -16.84 8.32 -4.01
N MET A 108 -15.52 8.40 -3.90
CA MET A 108 -14.79 9.61 -3.49
C MET A 108 -14.57 10.60 -4.65
N GLY A 109 -15.05 10.28 -5.85
CA GLY A 109 -14.98 11.14 -7.03
C GLY A 109 -13.71 11.00 -7.88
N PHE A 110 -12.92 9.94 -7.67
CA PHE A 110 -11.85 9.59 -8.60
C PHE A 110 -12.42 8.95 -9.86
N ALA A 111 -11.86 9.29 -11.03
CA ALA A 111 -12.32 8.73 -12.29
C ALA A 111 -11.98 7.22 -12.36
N LYS A 112 -12.98 6.41 -12.67
CA LYS A 112 -12.91 4.94 -12.67
C LYS A 112 -11.75 4.37 -13.47
N GLU A 113 -11.50 4.92 -14.64
CA GLU A 113 -10.43 4.50 -15.56
C GLU A 113 -9.02 4.87 -15.08
N ARG A 114 -8.93 5.68 -14.02
CA ARG A 114 -7.67 6.16 -13.44
C ARG A 114 -7.32 5.49 -12.12
N ILE A 115 -8.12 4.53 -11.67
CA ILE A 115 -7.91 3.81 -10.42
C ILE A 115 -7.24 2.47 -10.70
N LEU A 116 -6.05 2.27 -10.15
CA LEU A 116 -5.36 0.99 -10.06
C LEU A 116 -5.38 0.54 -8.59
N ALA A 117 -5.97 -0.61 -8.30
CA ALA A 117 -5.93 -1.22 -6.98
C ALA A 117 -5.26 -2.59 -7.09
N VAL A 118 -4.21 -2.82 -6.32
CA VAL A 118 -3.39 -4.03 -6.37
C VAL A 118 -2.95 -4.45 -4.98
N ASN A 119 -2.56 -5.71 -4.84
CA ASN A 119 -1.83 -6.15 -3.65
C ASN A 119 -0.52 -5.34 -3.52
N ASP A 120 -0.10 -5.02 -2.29
CA ASP A 120 1.11 -4.24 -2.01
C ASP A 120 2.37 -4.88 -2.65
N CYS A 121 2.44 -6.20 -2.66
CA CYS A 121 3.52 -6.95 -3.29
C CYS A 121 3.45 -6.95 -4.82
N GLU A 122 2.25 -7.00 -5.40
CA GLU A 122 2.03 -6.97 -6.85
C GLU A 122 2.51 -5.65 -7.47
N LEU A 123 2.46 -4.55 -6.71
CA LEU A 123 2.92 -3.24 -7.16
C LEU A 123 4.33 -3.29 -7.78
N PHE A 124 5.22 -4.11 -7.23
CA PHE A 124 6.61 -4.20 -7.70
C PHE A 124 6.73 -4.79 -9.12
N LEU A 125 5.73 -5.52 -9.61
CA LEU A 125 5.71 -6.00 -11.00
C LEU A 125 5.65 -4.84 -12.01
N TYR A 126 5.10 -3.70 -11.61
CA TYR A 126 4.99 -2.50 -12.47
C TYR A 126 6.32 -1.75 -12.63
N LEU A 127 7.36 -2.10 -11.85
CA LEU A 127 8.71 -1.54 -12.04
C LEU A 127 9.42 -2.09 -13.28
N SER A 128 8.94 -3.20 -13.87
CA SER A 128 9.46 -3.78 -15.10
C SER A 128 8.38 -3.82 -16.17
N LYS A 129 8.76 -3.59 -17.43
CA LYS A 129 7.85 -3.76 -18.60
C LYS A 129 7.86 -5.20 -19.15
N GLY A 130 8.88 -5.98 -18.83
CA GLY A 130 9.06 -7.37 -19.28
C GLY A 130 8.77 -8.40 -18.19
N PRO A 131 9.19 -9.65 -18.39
CA PRO A 131 9.13 -10.68 -17.37
C PRO A 131 9.85 -10.22 -16.11
N VAL A 132 9.29 -10.55 -14.97
CA VAL A 132 9.82 -10.13 -13.66
C VAL A 132 9.41 -11.11 -12.59
N LEU A 133 10.30 -11.33 -11.63
CA LEU A 133 10.03 -12.04 -10.39
C LEU A 133 10.32 -11.11 -9.22
N VAL A 134 9.37 -11.03 -8.31
CA VAL A 134 9.48 -10.23 -7.08
C VAL A 134 9.28 -11.15 -5.89
N THR A 135 10.25 -11.19 -5.01
CA THR A 135 10.16 -11.91 -3.73
C THR A 135 10.27 -10.90 -2.60
N ILE A 136 9.32 -10.94 -1.69
CA ILE A 136 9.30 -10.12 -0.48
C ILE A 136 9.43 -11.06 0.70
N SER A 137 10.37 -10.76 1.58
CA SER A 137 10.59 -11.43 2.84
C SER A 137 10.70 -10.35 3.92
N GLY A 138 9.63 -10.23 4.69
CA GLY A 138 9.47 -9.29 5.81
C GLY A 138 8.89 -10.03 7.01
N THR A 139 7.82 -9.51 7.62
CA THR A 139 7.04 -10.21 8.66
C THR A 139 6.48 -11.53 8.14
N GLY A 140 5.92 -11.55 6.93
CA GLY A 140 5.59 -12.73 6.13
C GLY A 140 6.49 -12.85 4.90
N SER A 141 6.22 -13.81 4.01
CA SER A 141 6.90 -13.92 2.73
C SER A 141 5.94 -14.25 1.60
N ILE A 142 6.22 -13.70 0.41
CA ILE A 142 5.40 -13.91 -0.79
C ILE A 142 6.25 -13.72 -2.03
N CYS A 143 5.89 -14.40 -3.11
CA CYS A 143 6.52 -14.22 -4.41
C CYS A 143 5.46 -13.97 -5.48
N TYR A 144 5.68 -12.96 -6.30
CA TYR A 144 4.92 -12.65 -7.50
C TYR A 144 5.80 -12.74 -8.73
N GLY A 145 5.24 -13.22 -9.83
CA GLY A 145 5.92 -13.26 -11.11
C GLY A 145 5.00 -12.80 -12.23
N ARG A 146 5.59 -12.21 -13.28
CA ARG A 146 4.93 -11.96 -14.55
C ARG A 146 5.79 -12.56 -15.67
N ASN A 147 5.18 -13.38 -16.52
CA ASN A 147 5.88 -14.00 -17.66
C ASN A 147 5.90 -13.08 -18.90
N GLU A 148 6.48 -13.57 -20.00
CA GLU A 148 6.54 -12.85 -21.28
C GLU A 148 5.15 -12.60 -21.90
N ALA A 149 4.18 -13.45 -21.62
CA ALA A 149 2.80 -13.28 -22.07
C ALA A 149 2.01 -12.25 -21.24
N GLY A 150 2.61 -11.70 -20.18
CA GLY A 150 1.97 -10.75 -19.28
C GLY A 150 1.11 -11.39 -18.19
N GLU A 151 1.09 -12.72 -18.09
CA GLU A 151 0.33 -13.45 -17.06
C GLU A 151 1.02 -13.29 -15.70
N VAL A 152 0.23 -12.99 -14.68
CA VAL A 152 0.69 -12.79 -13.31
C VAL A 152 0.44 -14.06 -12.49
N PHE A 153 1.44 -14.45 -11.73
CA PHE A 153 1.42 -15.61 -10.85
C PHE A 153 1.82 -15.21 -9.44
N ARG A 154 1.22 -15.85 -8.45
CA ARG A 154 1.57 -15.73 -7.05
C ARG A 154 1.94 -17.09 -6.48
N THR A 155 2.95 -17.13 -5.60
CA THR A 155 3.25 -18.29 -4.75
C THR A 155 3.64 -17.83 -3.35
N GLY A 156 3.28 -18.61 -2.35
CA GLY A 156 3.49 -18.26 -0.95
C GLY A 156 2.50 -17.19 -0.42
N GLY A 157 2.77 -16.67 0.77
CA GLY A 157 1.98 -15.61 1.38
C GLY A 157 0.58 -16.04 1.83
N TRP A 158 0.39 -17.32 2.21
CA TRP A 158 -0.89 -17.84 2.69
C TRP A 158 -1.09 -17.65 4.21
N ASN A 159 -0.14 -17.25 4.92
CA ASN A 159 0.08 -16.88 6.32
C ASN A 159 1.21 -17.72 6.97
N HIS A 160 1.55 -17.32 8.20
CA HIS A 160 2.68 -17.92 8.95
C HIS A 160 2.50 -19.40 9.31
N VAL A 161 1.29 -19.97 9.22
CA VAL A 161 1.02 -21.39 9.49
C VAL A 161 1.15 -22.23 8.23
N LEU A 162 0.71 -21.70 7.07
CA LEU A 162 0.59 -22.45 5.83
C LEU A 162 1.78 -22.25 4.89
N SER A 163 2.34 -21.02 4.86
CA SER A 163 3.34 -20.65 3.87
C SER A 163 3.85 -19.25 4.12
N ASP A 164 4.92 -19.09 4.78
CA ASP A 164 5.68 -17.84 4.90
C ASP A 164 7.16 -18.20 5.08
N GLU A 165 7.62 -19.21 4.32
CA GLU A 165 8.97 -19.73 4.39
C GLU A 165 10.00 -18.62 4.15
N GLY A 166 11.00 -18.54 5.02
CA GLY A 166 12.04 -17.52 4.98
C GLY A 166 11.60 -16.13 5.47
N SER A 167 10.38 -15.98 5.99
CA SER A 167 9.93 -14.75 6.67
C SER A 167 10.61 -14.57 8.03
N ALA A 168 10.50 -13.37 8.62
CA ALA A 168 10.97 -13.11 9.97
C ALA A 168 10.27 -14.01 10.99
N TYR A 169 8.98 -14.31 10.78
CA TYR A 169 8.25 -15.26 11.63
C TYR A 169 8.83 -16.66 11.52
N ASP A 170 9.03 -17.19 10.30
CA ASP A 170 9.58 -18.51 10.08
C ASP A 170 11.00 -18.65 10.65
N ILE A 171 11.87 -17.68 10.37
CA ILE A 171 13.23 -17.63 10.93
C ILE A 171 13.18 -17.64 12.47
N GLY A 172 12.30 -16.85 13.07
CA GLY A 172 12.09 -16.81 14.51
C GLY A 172 11.63 -18.16 15.06
N LEU A 173 10.64 -18.78 14.40
CA LEU A 173 10.14 -20.10 14.78
C LEU A 173 11.22 -21.19 14.70
N GLN A 174 11.97 -21.23 13.59
CA GLN A 174 13.09 -22.16 13.42
C GLN A 174 14.19 -21.92 14.46
N THR A 175 14.43 -20.68 14.83
CA THR A 175 15.37 -20.30 15.89
C THR A 175 14.95 -20.88 17.24
N PHE A 176 13.68 -20.74 17.63
CA PHE A 176 13.17 -21.33 18.88
C PHE A 176 13.13 -22.86 18.85
N LYS A 177 12.82 -23.46 17.70
CA LYS A 177 12.91 -24.95 17.55
C LYS A 177 14.34 -25.42 17.76
N ALA A 178 15.32 -24.78 17.14
CA ALA A 178 16.73 -25.12 17.32
C ALA A 178 17.19 -24.92 18.78
N TYR A 179 16.70 -23.90 19.46
CA TYR A 179 16.98 -23.71 20.89
C TYR A 179 16.41 -24.82 21.75
N ALA A 180 15.16 -25.27 21.51
CA ALA A 180 14.56 -26.39 22.20
C ALA A 180 15.33 -27.68 21.95
N ASP A 181 15.72 -27.97 20.71
CA ASP A 181 16.55 -29.13 20.35
C ASP A 181 17.92 -29.11 21.02
N TRP A 182 18.50 -27.93 21.24
CA TRP A 182 19.74 -27.76 21.98
C TRP A 182 19.53 -28.08 23.49
N LEU A 183 18.45 -27.58 24.10
CA LEU A 183 18.12 -27.87 25.49
C LEU A 183 17.93 -29.38 25.73
N ASP A 184 17.33 -30.08 24.75
CA ASP A 184 17.14 -31.52 24.78
C ASP A 184 18.42 -32.32 24.44
N GLY A 185 19.51 -31.66 24.11
CA GLY A 185 20.78 -32.31 23.72
C GLY A 185 20.76 -32.97 22.33
N ARG A 186 19.75 -32.64 21.48
CA ARG A 186 19.60 -33.21 20.14
C ARG A 186 20.52 -32.57 19.12
N ILE A 187 20.88 -31.30 19.30
CA ILE A 187 21.80 -30.55 18.41
C ILE A 187 22.82 -29.77 19.24
N ASN A 188 23.92 -29.38 18.57
CA ASN A 188 24.96 -28.55 19.18
C ASN A 188 24.93 -27.15 18.56
N CYS A 189 24.33 -26.17 19.26
CA CYS A 189 24.26 -24.77 18.79
C CYS A 189 24.53 -23.75 19.91
N PRO A 190 25.73 -23.78 20.56
CA PRO A 190 26.01 -22.98 21.76
C PRO A 190 25.99 -21.46 21.51
N ILE A 191 26.30 -21.02 20.27
CA ILE A 191 26.27 -19.60 19.92
C ILE A 191 24.84 -19.07 19.89
N LEU A 192 23.93 -19.81 19.24
CA LEU A 192 22.52 -19.47 19.19
C LEU A 192 21.91 -19.48 20.59
N ALA A 193 22.16 -20.54 21.35
CA ALA A 193 21.67 -20.67 22.71
C ALA A 193 22.09 -19.50 23.61
N LYS A 194 23.33 -19.06 23.53
CA LYS A 194 23.82 -17.89 24.28
C LYS A 194 23.16 -16.57 23.90
N LYS A 195 22.63 -16.44 22.66
CA LYS A 195 21.94 -15.21 22.19
C LYS A 195 20.47 -15.18 22.57
N ILE A 196 19.86 -16.32 22.83
CA ILE A 196 18.44 -16.44 23.16
C ILE A 196 18.21 -16.43 24.67
N ALA A 197 19.12 -17.06 25.46
CA ALA A 197 19.09 -17.07 26.91
C ALA A 197 19.43 -15.67 27.49
#